data_b0a2c85070be037f4e979260829a6cc0
#
_entry.id   b0a2c85070be037f4e979260829a6cc0
#
_cell.length_a   1.000
_cell.length_b   1.000
_cell.length_c   1.000
_cell.angle_alpha   90.00
_cell.angle_beta   90.00
_cell.angle_gamma   90.00
#
_symmetry.space_group_name_H-M   'P 1'
#
loop_
_entity.id
_entity.type
_entity.pdbx_description
1 polymer ?
#
loop_
_entity_poly.entity_id
_entity_poly.type
_entity_poly.pdbx_seq_one_letter_code
_entity_poly.pdbx_strand_id
1 'polypeptide(L)' 'MKTEKEVEEFRKDIEQRLIDVSKLPDPIGAMKYYQGALRTLEWITTGQDI' A
#
# COMPACT_ATOMS: atom_id res chain seq x y z
N MET A 1 -6.82 -6.47 17.33
CA MET A 1 -5.98 -6.45 16.15
C MET A 1 -6.80 -6.72 14.91
N LYS A 2 -6.38 -6.19 13.78
CA LYS A 2 -7.04 -6.48 12.51
C LYS A 2 -6.77 -7.92 12.08
N THR A 3 -7.76 -8.55 11.46
CA THR A 3 -7.60 -9.90 10.92
C THR A 3 -6.78 -9.86 9.63
N GLU A 4 -6.25 -11.01 9.23
CA GLU A 4 -5.53 -11.13 7.97
C GLU A 4 -6.38 -10.68 6.77
N LYS A 5 -7.67 -11.01 6.82
CA LYS A 5 -8.60 -10.61 5.78
C LYS A 5 -8.74 -9.11 5.69
N GLU A 6 -8.87 -8.43 6.82
CA GLU A 6 -8.99 -6.98 6.85
C GLU A 6 -7.72 -6.30 6.34
N VAL A 7 -6.56 -6.81 6.72
CA VAL A 7 -5.27 -6.28 6.25
C VAL A 7 -5.15 -6.47 4.74
N GLU A 8 -5.55 -7.63 4.22
CA GLU A 8 -5.49 -7.91 2.80
C GLU A 8 -6.42 -7.00 2.00
N GLU A 9 -7.61 -6.74 2.52
CA GLU A 9 -8.56 -5.83 1.89
C GLU A 9 -8.00 -4.41 1.85
N PHE A 10 -7.36 -3.99 2.93
CA PHE A 10 -6.73 -2.68 2.99
C PHE A 10 -5.58 -2.58 2.00
N ARG A 11 -4.78 -3.65 1.87
CA ARG A 11 -3.69 -3.69 0.90
C ARG A 11 -4.20 -3.51 -0.53
N LYS A 12 -5.30 -4.19 -0.87
CA LYS A 12 -5.91 -4.05 -2.19
C LYS A 12 -6.40 -2.63 -2.44
N ASP A 13 -6.96 -2.00 -1.42
CA ASP A 13 -7.40 -0.61 -1.52
C ASP A 13 -6.22 0.32 -1.79
N ILE A 14 -5.11 0.12 -1.08
CA ILE A 14 -3.90 0.91 -1.29
C ILE A 14 -3.35 0.70 -2.71
N GLU A 15 -3.33 -0.55 -3.19
CA GLU A 15 -2.88 -0.83 -4.56
C GLU A 15 -3.73 -0.10 -5.60
N GLN A 16 -5.04 -0.07 -5.39
CA GLN A 16 -5.93 0.65 -6.30
C GLN A 16 -5.66 2.16 -6.26
N ARG A 17 -5.44 2.71 -5.07
CA ARG A 17 -5.10 4.13 -4.93
C ARG A 17 -3.78 4.46 -5.62
N LEU A 18 -2.80 3.57 -5.54
CA LEU A 18 -1.53 3.75 -6.22
C LEU A 18 -1.72 3.83 -7.74
N ILE A 19 -2.56 2.96 -8.30
CA ILE A 19 -2.88 3.00 -9.71
C ILE A 19 -3.55 4.33 -10.08
N ASP A 20 -4.51 4.76 -9.25
CA ASP A 20 -5.26 5.99 -9.51
C ASP A 20 -4.34 7.22 -9.50
N VAL A 21 -3.45 7.33 -8.51
CA VAL A 21 -2.56 8.49 -8.42
C VAL A 21 -1.48 8.48 -9.49
N SER A 22 -1.14 7.31 -10.03
CA SER A 22 -0.14 7.23 -11.09
C SER A 22 -0.60 7.92 -12.37
N LYS A 23 -1.88 8.21 -12.50
CA LYS A 23 -2.46 8.89 -13.65
C LYS A 23 -2.51 10.41 -13.48
N LEU A 24 -2.10 10.93 -12.33
CA LEU A 24 -2.11 12.36 -12.07
C LEU A 24 -0.93 13.04 -12.78
N PRO A 25 -1.03 14.37 -13.06
CA PRO A 25 0.06 15.10 -13.73
C PRO A 25 1.37 15.08 -12.96
N ASP A 26 1.33 15.05 -11.63
CA ASP A 26 2.54 14.98 -10.79
C ASP A 26 2.32 13.96 -9.70
N PRO A 27 2.49 12.66 -10.01
CA PRO A 27 2.12 11.59 -9.07
C PRO A 27 3.22 11.21 -8.08
N ILE A 28 4.43 11.76 -8.19
CA ILE A 28 5.60 11.20 -7.48
C ILE A 28 5.41 11.16 -5.97
N GLY A 29 4.96 12.26 -5.36
CA GLY A 29 4.76 12.30 -3.92
C GLY A 29 3.72 11.31 -3.43
N ALA A 30 2.58 11.27 -4.11
CA ALA A 30 1.50 10.35 -3.75
C ALA A 30 1.92 8.90 -3.97
N MET A 31 2.62 8.61 -5.07
CA MET A 31 3.10 7.26 -5.36
C MET A 31 4.07 6.78 -4.27
N LYS A 32 4.99 7.62 -3.85
CA LYS A 32 5.92 7.26 -2.77
C LYS A 32 5.18 6.98 -1.46
N TYR A 33 4.17 7.78 -1.17
CA TYR A 33 3.37 7.57 0.04
C TYR A 33 2.71 6.19 0.03
N TYR A 34 2.03 5.84 -1.06
CA TYR A 34 1.33 4.56 -1.14
C TYR A 34 2.29 3.38 -1.28
N GLN A 35 3.42 3.55 -1.94
CA GLN A 35 4.44 2.50 -2.00
C GLN A 35 5.01 2.22 -0.61
N GLY A 36 5.21 3.24 0.20
CA GLY A 36 5.63 3.06 1.59
C GLY A 36 4.58 2.31 2.41
N ALA A 37 3.30 2.63 2.20
CA ALA A 37 2.22 1.94 2.88
C ALA A 37 2.19 0.45 2.51
N LEU A 38 2.35 0.12 1.23
CA LEU A 38 2.40 -1.27 0.78
C LEU A 38 3.58 -2.02 1.39
N ARG A 39 4.75 -1.39 1.42
CA ARG A 39 5.93 -1.99 2.01
C ARG A 39 5.72 -2.31 3.49
N THR A 40 5.11 -1.39 4.22
CA THR A 40 4.80 -1.61 5.63
C THR A 40 3.82 -2.77 5.81
N LEU A 41 2.80 -2.85 4.97
CA LEU A 41 1.83 -3.94 5.02
C LEU A 41 2.49 -5.28 4.70
N GLU A 42 3.40 -5.33 3.74
CA GLU A 42 4.15 -6.54 3.44
C GLU A 42 4.97 -7.00 4.64
N TRP A 43 5.64 -6.08 5.31
CA TRP A 43 6.42 -6.39 6.49
C TRP A 43 5.53 -6.98 7.59
N ILE A 44 4.35 -6.38 7.82
CA ILE A 44 3.42 -6.85 8.86
C ILE A 44 2.88 -8.24 8.55
N THR A 45 2.58 -8.51 7.27
CA THR A 45 1.93 -9.76 6.89
C THR A 45 2.91 -10.90 6.65
N THR A 46 4.12 -10.61 6.21
CA THR A 46 5.10 -11.65 5.88
C THR A 46 6.22 -11.78 6.90
N GLY A 47 6.40 -10.78 7.76
CA GLY A 47 7.48 -10.75 8.74
C GLY A 47 8.85 -10.52 8.14
N GLN A 48 8.92 -10.07 6.88
CA GLN A 48 10.20 -9.79 6.25
C GLN A 48 10.75 -8.44 6.71
N ASP A 49 12.07 -8.37 6.84
CA ASP A 49 12.75 -7.10 7.08
C ASP A 49 12.71 -6.25 5.81
N ILE A 50 12.56 -4.97 6.02
CA ILE A 50 12.51 -4.02 4.92
C ILE A 50 13.91 -3.45 4.68
#